data_2ad57bbadb10e910b62dca241c97ef1c
#
_entry.id   2ad57bbadb10e910b62dca241c97ef1c
#
_cell.length_a   1.000
_cell.length_b   1.000
_cell.length_c   1.000
_cell.angle_alpha   90.00
_cell.angle_beta   90.00
_cell.angle_gamma   90.00
#
_symmetry.space_group_name_H-M   'P 1'
#
loop_
_entity.id
_entity.type
_entity.pdbx_description
1 polymer ?
#
loop_
_entity_poly.entity_id
_entity_poly.type
_entity_poly.pdbx_seq_one_letter_code
_entity_poly.pdbx_strand_id
1 'polypeptide(L)'
;RQGHHQNIAYDTFKPKLKTTSKKVIFLTWDELNKLKDYQIPHDKQYLERVRDVFLFCCFTSLRYSDVRNLKRSDVKSDHIEITTVKTADSLTIELNKYSKAILDKYKDIHFENYMALPVISNQKMNDYLKELGELAEINEPVRETYYKGNERIDEVTPKYALLSTHAGRRTFIC
;
A
#
# COMPACT_ATOMS: atom_id res chain seq x y z
N ARG A 1 22.34 -28.34 -19.71
CA ARG A 1 23.25 -27.17 -19.58
C ARG A 1 24.26 -27.27 -20.71
N GLN A 2 24.21 -26.32 -21.66
CA GLN A 2 25.27 -26.16 -22.65
C GLN A 2 26.43 -25.47 -21.96
N GLY A 3 27.56 -26.20 -21.77
CA GLY A 3 28.74 -25.70 -21.08
C GLY A 3 29.51 -24.69 -21.91
N HIS A 4 29.20 -23.41 -21.76
CA HIS A 4 29.91 -22.32 -22.44
C HIS A 4 31.26 -21.98 -21.82
N HIS A 5 31.56 -22.47 -20.60
CA HIS A 5 32.86 -22.37 -19.94
C HIS A 5 33.04 -23.45 -18.88
N GLN A 6 34.28 -23.77 -18.54
CA GLN A 6 34.65 -24.79 -17.55
C GLN A 6 34.95 -24.20 -16.15
N ASN A 7 34.84 -22.87 -16.01
CA ASN A 7 35.11 -22.21 -14.73
C ASN A 7 33.90 -22.35 -13.81
N ILE A 8 34.07 -23.04 -12.69
CA ILE A 8 33.06 -23.28 -11.65
C ILE A 8 33.17 -22.32 -10.46
N ALA A 9 34.04 -21.31 -10.54
CA ALA A 9 34.25 -20.35 -9.45
C ALA A 9 32.95 -19.64 -9.01
N TYR A 10 31.99 -19.46 -9.94
CA TYR A 10 30.68 -18.90 -9.62
C TYR A 10 29.85 -19.80 -8.69
N ASP A 11 30.03 -21.12 -8.72
CA ASP A 11 29.29 -22.05 -7.85
C ASP A 11 29.78 -21.99 -6.40
N THR A 12 31.05 -21.62 -6.21
CA THR A 12 31.70 -21.54 -4.88
C THR A 12 31.73 -20.10 -4.35
N PHE A 13 31.54 -19.10 -5.21
CA PHE A 13 31.55 -17.70 -4.81
C PHE A 13 30.30 -17.34 -4.02
N LYS A 14 30.47 -17.06 -2.73
CA LYS A 14 29.42 -16.57 -1.82
C LYS A 14 29.72 -15.12 -1.46
N PRO A 15 29.10 -14.12 -2.12
CA PRO A 15 29.34 -12.73 -1.77
C PRO A 15 28.86 -12.46 -0.35
N LYS A 16 29.73 -11.87 0.49
CA LYS A 16 29.38 -11.38 1.82
C LYS A 16 28.74 -9.99 1.66
N LEU A 17 27.42 -9.95 1.52
CA LEU A 17 26.70 -8.69 1.46
C LEU A 17 26.33 -8.24 2.88
N LYS A 18 26.64 -6.98 3.21
CA LYS A 18 26.10 -6.34 4.41
C LYS A 18 24.63 -6.00 4.16
N THR A 19 23.76 -6.56 4.96
CA THR A 19 22.33 -6.31 4.90
C THR A 19 21.86 -5.60 6.17
N THR A 20 20.96 -4.66 6.03
CA THR A 20 20.22 -4.04 7.14
C THR A 20 18.76 -4.44 7.05
N SER A 21 18.09 -4.59 8.20
CA SER A 21 16.64 -4.77 8.22
C SER A 21 16.00 -3.43 7.81
N LYS A 22 15.14 -3.48 6.78
CA LYS A 22 14.36 -2.30 6.40
C LYS A 22 13.31 -1.99 7.47
N LYS A 23 13.16 -0.71 7.83
CA LYS A 23 12.06 -0.27 8.69
C LYS A 23 10.72 -0.59 8.05
N VAL A 24 9.80 -1.08 8.85
CA VAL A 24 8.41 -1.27 8.44
C VAL A 24 7.70 0.08 8.57
N ILE A 25 7.20 0.60 7.44
CA ILE A 25 6.43 1.84 7.41
C ILE A 25 4.95 1.52 7.52
N PHE A 26 4.31 2.07 8.53
CA PHE A 26 2.87 1.99 8.80
C PHE A 26 2.40 3.30 9.44
N LEU A 27 1.10 3.55 9.46
CA LEU A 27 0.52 4.72 10.14
C LEU A 27 0.08 4.34 11.55
N THR A 28 0.36 5.23 12.52
CA THR A 28 -0.28 5.16 13.83
C THR A 28 -1.77 5.51 13.71
N TRP A 29 -2.55 5.22 14.75
CA TRP A 29 -3.98 5.56 14.75
C TRP A 29 -4.22 7.07 14.59
N ASP A 30 -3.40 7.90 15.20
CA ASP A 30 -3.50 9.36 15.10
C ASP A 30 -3.17 9.84 13.68
N GLU A 31 -2.13 9.30 13.06
CA GLU A 31 -1.78 9.61 11.67
C GLU A 31 -2.86 9.13 10.68
N LEU A 32 -3.44 7.96 10.94
CA LEU A 32 -4.54 7.43 10.13
C LEU A 32 -5.77 8.35 10.21
N ASN A 33 -6.09 8.85 11.42
CA ASN A 33 -7.17 9.81 11.61
C ASN A 33 -6.86 11.16 10.96
N LYS A 34 -5.63 11.68 11.07
CA LYS A 34 -5.22 12.89 10.34
C LYS A 34 -5.47 12.75 8.86
N LEU A 35 -5.06 11.64 8.25
CA LEU A 35 -5.25 11.37 6.83
C LEU A 35 -6.74 11.24 6.46
N LYS A 36 -7.51 10.53 7.28
CA LYS A 36 -8.95 10.29 7.09
C LYS A 36 -9.74 11.60 7.13
N ASP A 37 -9.46 12.45 8.11
CA ASP A 37 -10.23 13.66 8.40
C ASP A 37 -9.69 14.90 7.69
N TYR A 38 -8.57 14.76 6.94
CA TYR A 38 -7.98 15.86 6.18
C TYR A 38 -8.96 16.44 5.16
N GLN A 39 -9.13 17.76 5.20
CA GLN A 39 -9.98 18.49 4.25
C GLN A 39 -9.22 18.73 2.95
N ILE A 40 -9.51 17.91 1.95
CA ILE A 40 -8.84 17.98 0.65
C ILE A 40 -9.24 19.26 -0.07
N PRO A 41 -8.28 20.11 -0.52
CA PRO A 41 -8.55 21.32 -1.27
C PRO A 41 -9.32 21.03 -2.56
N HIS A 42 -10.12 22.01 -2.99
CA HIS A 42 -11.00 21.87 -4.16
C HIS A 42 -10.24 21.56 -5.45
N ASP A 43 -9.05 22.11 -5.62
CA ASP A 43 -8.16 21.87 -6.77
C ASP A 43 -7.47 20.50 -6.75
N LYS A 44 -7.52 19.78 -5.61
CA LYS A 44 -6.88 18.48 -5.40
C LYS A 44 -7.86 17.33 -5.17
N GLN A 45 -9.09 17.43 -5.64
CA GLN A 45 -10.13 16.42 -5.43
C GLN A 45 -9.76 15.01 -5.93
N TYR A 46 -8.77 14.90 -6.84
CA TYR A 46 -8.24 13.61 -7.27
C TYR A 46 -7.59 12.81 -6.11
N LEU A 47 -7.17 13.47 -5.01
CA LEU A 47 -6.63 12.82 -3.82
C LEU A 47 -7.70 12.09 -3.00
N GLU A 48 -8.97 12.44 -3.15
CA GLU A 48 -10.06 11.83 -2.38
C GLU A 48 -10.16 10.32 -2.65
N ARG A 49 -10.16 9.93 -3.92
CA ARG A 49 -10.16 8.50 -4.30
C ARG A 49 -8.92 7.76 -3.83
N VAL A 50 -7.76 8.44 -3.81
CA VAL A 50 -6.50 7.87 -3.31
C VAL A 50 -6.59 7.60 -1.81
N ARG A 51 -7.10 8.59 -1.05
CA ARG A 51 -7.38 8.46 0.38
C ARG A 51 -8.31 7.28 0.66
N ASP A 52 -9.44 7.23 -0.01
CA ASP A 52 -10.48 6.23 0.24
C ASP A 52 -9.97 4.81 -0.08
N VAL A 53 -9.27 4.61 -1.20
CA VAL A 53 -8.67 3.32 -1.56
C VAL A 53 -7.58 2.91 -0.56
N PHE A 54 -6.74 3.85 -0.12
CA PHE A 54 -5.70 3.58 0.87
C PHE A 54 -6.29 3.23 2.24
N LEU A 55 -7.27 4.00 2.71
CA LEU A 55 -8.00 3.71 3.95
C LEU A 55 -8.71 2.36 3.89
N PHE A 56 -9.27 2.02 2.74
CA PHE A 56 -9.87 0.70 2.53
C PHE A 56 -8.85 -0.43 2.72
N CYS A 57 -7.62 -0.29 2.19
CA CYS A 57 -6.53 -1.22 2.47
C CYS A 57 -6.16 -1.26 3.96
N CYS A 58 -6.17 -0.11 4.65
CA CYS A 58 -5.90 -0.03 6.10
C CYS A 58 -6.96 -0.73 6.94
N PHE A 59 -8.22 -0.74 6.51
CA PHE A 59 -9.33 -1.32 7.28
C PHE A 59 -9.71 -2.74 6.89
N THR A 60 -9.16 -3.29 5.81
CA THR A 60 -9.45 -4.64 5.32
C THR A 60 -8.23 -5.55 5.23
N SER A 61 -7.03 -5.03 5.42
CA SER A 61 -5.76 -5.74 5.17
C SER A 61 -5.57 -6.25 3.74
N LEU A 62 -6.41 -5.85 2.79
CA LEU A 62 -6.25 -6.23 1.41
C LEU A 62 -5.01 -5.60 0.77
N ARG A 63 -4.38 -6.34 -0.13
CA ARG A 63 -3.33 -5.77 -0.97
C ARG A 63 -3.95 -4.85 -2.01
N TYR A 64 -3.20 -3.85 -2.45
CA TYR A 64 -3.62 -2.98 -3.55
C TYR A 64 -4.10 -3.77 -4.78
N SER A 65 -3.41 -4.87 -5.14
CA SER A 65 -3.81 -5.73 -6.27
C SER A 65 -5.19 -6.36 -6.07
N ASP A 66 -5.52 -6.74 -4.85
CA ASP A 66 -6.81 -7.36 -4.52
C ASP A 66 -7.92 -6.29 -4.55
N VAL A 67 -7.66 -5.11 -3.98
CA VAL A 67 -8.60 -3.97 -4.05
C VAL A 67 -8.82 -3.49 -5.48
N ARG A 68 -7.77 -3.48 -6.31
CA ARG A 68 -7.88 -3.11 -7.73
C ARG A 68 -8.78 -4.06 -8.51
N ASN A 69 -8.83 -5.34 -8.13
CA ASN A 69 -9.63 -6.35 -8.82
C ASN A 69 -10.95 -6.64 -8.09
N LEU A 70 -11.24 -5.97 -6.98
CA LEU A 70 -12.48 -6.14 -6.21
C LEU A 70 -13.68 -5.72 -7.05
N LYS A 71 -14.58 -6.65 -7.30
CA LYS A 71 -15.82 -6.43 -8.02
C LYS A 71 -16.99 -6.21 -7.07
N ARG A 72 -18.03 -5.59 -7.57
CA ARG A 72 -19.28 -5.43 -6.80
C ARG A 72 -19.91 -6.74 -6.40
N SER A 73 -19.77 -7.78 -7.23
CA SER A 73 -20.26 -9.14 -6.94
C SER A 73 -19.60 -9.75 -5.70
N ASP A 74 -18.38 -9.34 -5.38
CA ASP A 74 -17.60 -9.85 -4.27
C ASP A 74 -17.99 -9.20 -2.93
N VAL A 75 -18.68 -8.05 -3.00
CA VAL A 75 -19.13 -7.29 -1.83
C VAL A 75 -20.51 -7.77 -1.39
N LYS A 76 -20.61 -8.27 -0.16
CA LYS A 76 -21.87 -8.68 0.48
C LYS A 76 -22.32 -7.61 1.50
N SER A 77 -23.39 -7.87 2.22
CA SER A 77 -23.97 -6.92 3.18
C SER A 77 -23.03 -6.58 4.34
N ASP A 78 -22.21 -7.53 4.78
CA ASP A 78 -21.38 -7.47 5.98
C ASP A 78 -19.94 -7.95 5.77
N HIS A 79 -19.64 -8.54 4.62
CA HIS A 79 -18.31 -9.07 4.30
C HIS A 79 -17.97 -8.97 2.81
N ILE A 80 -16.73 -9.28 2.49
CA ILE A 80 -16.21 -9.43 1.13
C ILE A 80 -15.74 -10.87 0.95
N GLU A 81 -16.09 -11.47 -0.20
CA GLU A 81 -15.59 -12.78 -0.62
C GLU A 81 -14.71 -12.61 -1.85
N ILE A 82 -13.42 -12.85 -1.73
CA ILE A 82 -12.46 -12.71 -2.85
C ILE A 82 -11.51 -13.89 -2.94
N THR A 83 -11.00 -14.10 -4.16
CA THR A 83 -9.79 -14.90 -4.38
C THR A 83 -8.61 -13.95 -4.60
N THR A 84 -7.57 -14.06 -3.76
CA THR A 84 -6.42 -13.16 -3.82
C THR A 84 -5.63 -13.35 -5.10
N VAL A 85 -5.13 -12.23 -5.68
CA VAL A 85 -4.37 -12.27 -6.95
C VAL A 85 -3.02 -12.97 -6.80
N LYS A 86 -2.36 -12.80 -5.65
CA LYS A 86 -0.98 -13.29 -5.47
C LYS A 86 -0.89 -14.77 -5.11
N THR A 87 -1.80 -15.28 -4.29
CA THR A 87 -1.71 -16.62 -3.71
C THR A 87 -2.88 -17.53 -4.11
N ALA A 88 -3.86 -16.98 -4.82
CA ALA A 88 -5.10 -17.67 -5.21
C ALA A 88 -5.90 -18.25 -4.01
N ASP A 89 -5.70 -17.69 -2.81
CA ASP A 89 -6.46 -18.07 -1.62
C ASP A 89 -7.85 -17.43 -1.64
N SER A 90 -8.87 -18.18 -1.29
CA SER A 90 -10.20 -17.65 -1.02
C SER A 90 -10.23 -17.05 0.38
N LEU A 91 -10.66 -15.78 0.48
CA LEU A 91 -10.76 -15.04 1.74
C LEU A 91 -12.15 -14.47 1.92
N THR A 92 -12.65 -14.57 3.14
CA THR A 92 -13.81 -13.83 3.63
C THR A 92 -13.33 -12.76 4.60
N ILE A 93 -13.66 -11.51 4.33
CA ILE A 93 -13.21 -10.35 5.13
C ILE A 93 -14.43 -9.60 5.63
N GLU A 94 -14.60 -9.56 6.94
CA GLU A 94 -15.67 -8.79 7.58
C GLU A 94 -15.48 -7.29 7.36
N LEU A 95 -16.57 -6.60 7.06
CA LEU A 95 -16.59 -5.16 6.86
C LEU A 95 -16.84 -4.44 8.19
N ASN A 96 -15.86 -3.66 8.62
CA ASN A 96 -16.06 -2.72 9.72
C ASN A 96 -16.77 -1.44 9.23
N LYS A 97 -17.18 -0.58 10.17
CA LYS A 97 -17.91 0.66 9.86
C LYS A 97 -17.21 1.57 8.85
N TYR A 98 -15.88 1.60 8.85
CA TYR A 98 -15.08 2.47 7.97
C TYR A 98 -14.99 1.91 6.55
N SER A 99 -14.67 0.63 6.40
CA SER A 99 -14.63 -0.03 5.09
C SER A 99 -16.00 -0.06 4.43
N LYS A 100 -17.07 -0.27 5.21
CA LYS A 100 -18.46 -0.21 4.72
C LYS A 100 -18.83 1.19 4.23
N ALA A 101 -18.51 2.23 5.00
CA ALA A 101 -18.78 3.62 4.60
C ALA A 101 -18.08 3.99 3.27
N ILE A 102 -16.85 3.50 3.04
CA ILE A 102 -16.14 3.70 1.79
C ILE A 102 -16.87 3.00 0.63
N LEU A 103 -17.28 1.74 0.80
CA LEU A 103 -18.03 1.02 -0.23
C LEU A 103 -19.38 1.67 -0.52
N ASP A 104 -20.10 2.11 0.51
CA ASP A 104 -21.39 2.80 0.37
C ASP A 104 -21.26 4.11 -0.40
N LYS A 105 -20.16 4.85 -0.21
CA LYS A 105 -19.87 6.09 -0.96
C LYS A 105 -19.82 5.86 -2.48
N TYR A 106 -19.30 4.72 -2.90
CA TYR A 106 -19.10 4.39 -4.31
C TYR A 106 -20.15 3.44 -4.89
N LYS A 107 -21.14 3.01 -4.12
CA LYS A 107 -22.10 1.97 -4.53
C LYS A 107 -22.88 2.30 -5.81
N ASP A 108 -23.24 3.56 -6.01
CA ASP A 108 -24.05 4.02 -7.14
C ASP A 108 -23.21 4.54 -8.32
N ILE A 109 -21.88 4.55 -8.19
CA ILE A 109 -20.96 5.02 -9.23
C ILE A 109 -20.50 3.84 -10.08
N HIS A 110 -20.77 3.86 -11.37
CA HIS A 110 -20.32 2.81 -12.29
C HIS A 110 -18.85 2.96 -12.66
N PHE A 111 -18.07 1.92 -12.40
CA PHE A 111 -16.70 1.79 -12.87
C PHE A 111 -16.61 0.69 -13.93
N GLU A 112 -15.61 0.80 -14.82
CA GLU A 112 -15.32 -0.25 -15.80
C GLU A 112 -15.13 -1.62 -15.16
N ASN A 113 -15.52 -2.68 -15.87
CA ASN A 113 -15.39 -4.07 -15.42
C ASN A 113 -16.06 -4.38 -14.07
N TYR A 114 -17.11 -3.62 -13.71
CA TYR A 114 -17.87 -3.79 -12.45
C TYR A 114 -17.02 -3.64 -11.18
N MET A 115 -15.94 -2.87 -11.23
CA MET A 115 -15.09 -2.61 -10.05
C MET A 115 -15.88 -1.93 -8.94
N ALA A 116 -15.54 -2.26 -7.68
CA ALA A 116 -16.22 -1.71 -6.50
C ALA A 116 -15.67 -0.32 -6.11
N LEU A 117 -14.41 -0.02 -6.42
CA LEU A 117 -13.69 1.18 -5.98
C LEU A 117 -12.93 1.87 -7.13
N PRO A 118 -12.69 3.19 -7.04
CA PRO A 118 -12.03 4.00 -8.08
C PRO A 118 -10.50 3.87 -8.07
N VAL A 119 -9.98 2.66 -8.27
CA VAL A 119 -8.54 2.39 -8.17
C VAL A 119 -7.81 2.84 -9.43
N ILE A 120 -6.79 3.68 -9.27
CA ILE A 120 -5.88 4.15 -10.34
C ILE A 120 -4.61 3.28 -10.39
N SER A 121 -3.68 3.55 -11.29
CA SER A 121 -2.42 2.79 -11.38
C SER A 121 -1.60 2.85 -10.08
N ASN A 122 -0.86 1.79 -9.76
CA ASN A 122 -0.09 1.70 -8.51
C ASN A 122 0.94 2.82 -8.36
N GLN A 123 1.59 3.20 -9.47
CA GLN A 123 2.55 4.31 -9.45
C GLN A 123 1.87 5.62 -9.05
N LYS A 124 0.79 6.00 -9.73
CA LYS A 124 0.02 7.22 -9.40
C LYS A 124 -0.55 7.17 -7.99
N MET A 125 -1.01 5.99 -7.53
CA MET A 125 -1.47 5.82 -6.15
C MET A 125 -0.37 6.16 -5.15
N ASN A 126 0.85 5.66 -5.37
CA ASN A 126 1.98 5.93 -4.47
C ASN A 126 2.40 7.40 -4.50
N ASP A 127 2.44 8.02 -5.68
CA ASP A 127 2.82 9.43 -5.82
C ASP A 127 1.80 10.35 -5.12
N TYR A 128 0.51 10.13 -5.37
CA TYR A 128 -0.56 10.91 -4.75
C TYR A 128 -0.75 10.61 -3.26
N LEU A 129 -0.43 9.39 -2.81
CA LEU A 129 -0.44 9.06 -1.39
C LEU A 129 0.65 9.82 -0.61
N LYS A 130 1.82 10.01 -1.21
CA LYS A 130 2.88 10.84 -0.64
C LYS A 130 2.46 12.30 -0.59
N GLU A 131 1.90 12.83 -1.66
CA GLU A 131 1.35 14.19 -1.69
C GLU A 131 0.28 14.39 -0.60
N LEU A 132 -0.66 13.45 -0.49
CA LEU A 132 -1.68 13.50 0.55
C LEU A 132 -1.10 13.41 1.96
N GLY A 133 -0.10 12.55 2.16
CA GLY A 133 0.60 12.42 3.44
C GLY A 133 1.36 13.69 3.84
N GLU A 134 1.95 14.39 2.89
CA GLU A 134 2.58 15.69 3.09
C GLU A 134 1.56 16.74 3.52
N LEU A 135 0.44 16.83 2.80
CA LEU A 135 -0.65 17.76 3.11
C LEU A 135 -1.31 17.47 4.46
N ALA A 136 -1.41 16.21 4.85
CA ALA A 136 -1.94 15.78 6.15
C ALA A 136 -0.88 15.84 7.28
N GLU A 137 0.30 16.40 7.01
CA GLU A 137 1.40 16.59 7.98
C GLU A 137 1.86 15.29 8.66
N ILE A 138 2.00 14.21 7.89
CA ILE A 138 2.59 12.96 8.37
C ILE A 138 4.12 13.06 8.29
N ASN A 139 4.68 13.93 9.11
CA ASN A 139 6.07 14.40 9.00
C ASN A 139 7.04 13.74 9.98
N GLU A 140 6.64 12.69 10.70
CA GLU A 140 7.55 11.98 11.61
C GLU A 140 8.87 11.64 10.89
N PRO A 141 10.05 12.02 11.43
CA PRO A 141 11.32 11.72 10.81
C PRO A 141 11.64 10.22 10.92
N VAL A 142 11.87 9.58 9.81
CA VAL A 142 12.25 8.17 9.73
C VAL A 142 13.70 8.07 9.30
N ARG A 143 14.55 7.52 10.16
CA ARG A 143 15.95 7.23 9.81
C ARG A 143 16.04 5.86 9.17
N GLU A 144 16.56 5.80 7.96
CA GLU A 144 16.92 4.57 7.26
C GLU A 144 18.45 4.42 7.21
N THR A 145 18.92 3.21 7.46
CA THR A 145 20.34 2.87 7.35
C THR A 145 20.49 1.79 6.29
N TYR A 146 21.31 2.01 5.31
CA TYR A 146 21.63 1.01 4.29
C TYR A 146 23.10 1.07 3.86
N TYR A 147 23.55 0.06 3.13
CA TYR A 147 24.91 0.01 2.59
C TYR A 147 24.91 0.15 1.08
N LYS A 148 25.76 1.05 0.56
CA LYS A 148 26.12 1.15 -0.85
C LYS A 148 27.52 0.61 -1.01
N GLY A 149 27.66 -0.64 -1.41
CA GLY A 149 28.92 -1.37 -1.31
C GLY A 149 29.33 -1.56 0.15
N ASN A 150 30.48 -1.02 0.54
CA ASN A 150 31.01 -1.08 1.93
C ASN A 150 30.71 0.20 2.75
N GLU A 151 30.19 1.24 2.11
CA GLU A 151 29.87 2.51 2.75
C GLU A 151 28.49 2.41 3.43
N ARG A 152 28.45 2.81 4.70
CA ARG A 152 27.20 2.95 5.46
C ARG A 152 26.60 4.32 5.18
N ILE A 153 25.33 4.34 4.77
CA ILE A 153 24.56 5.56 4.54
C ILE A 153 23.42 5.61 5.56
N ASP A 154 23.32 6.72 6.25
CA ASP A 154 22.23 7.05 7.16
C ASP A 154 21.46 8.23 6.55
N GLU A 155 20.18 8.02 6.26
CA GLU A 155 19.30 9.02 5.67
C GLU A 155 18.09 9.24 6.58
N VAL A 156 17.68 10.50 6.74
CA VAL A 156 16.47 10.87 7.49
C VAL A 156 15.46 11.46 6.51
N THR A 157 14.32 10.79 6.40
CA THR A 157 13.26 11.13 5.45
C THR A 157 11.95 11.31 6.20
N PRO A 158 11.11 12.31 5.87
CA PRO A 158 9.78 12.43 6.46
C PRO A 158 8.91 11.24 6.08
N LYS A 159 8.11 10.75 7.01
CA LYS A 159 7.34 9.50 6.86
C LYS A 159 6.41 9.48 5.65
N TYR A 160 5.83 10.65 5.29
CA TYR A 160 4.97 10.75 4.11
C TYR A 160 5.70 10.34 2.82
N ALA A 161 6.97 10.67 2.68
CA ALA A 161 7.77 10.34 1.48
C ALA A 161 8.03 8.83 1.33
N LEU A 162 7.88 8.06 2.41
CA LEU A 162 8.03 6.60 2.45
C LEU A 162 6.69 5.86 2.33
N LEU A 163 5.56 6.59 2.28
CA LEU A 163 4.25 5.98 2.12
C LEU A 163 4.10 5.29 0.77
N SER A 164 3.45 4.17 0.80
CA SER A 164 3.07 3.38 -0.38
C SER A 164 1.77 2.63 -0.13
N THR A 165 1.14 2.13 -1.18
CA THR A 165 -0.06 1.29 -1.05
C THR A 165 0.15 0.10 -0.13
N HIS A 166 1.38 -0.41 -0.03
CA HIS A 166 1.72 -1.52 0.85
C HIS A 166 1.71 -1.14 2.34
N ALA A 167 1.90 0.15 2.67
CA ALA A 167 1.79 0.65 4.04
C ALA A 167 0.36 0.48 4.61
N GLY A 168 -0.67 0.52 3.76
CA GLY A 168 -2.06 0.29 4.19
C GLY A 168 -2.26 -1.06 4.88
N ARG A 169 -1.77 -2.15 4.26
CA ARG A 169 -1.83 -3.48 4.86
C ARG A 169 -1.01 -3.60 6.15
N ARG A 170 0.14 -2.94 6.21
CA ARG A 170 0.98 -2.92 7.42
C ARG A 170 0.30 -2.16 8.55
N THR A 171 -0.36 -1.05 8.24
CA THR A 171 -1.16 -0.27 9.19
C THR A 171 -2.29 -1.09 9.83
N PHE A 172 -2.91 -2.01 9.10
CA PHE A 172 -3.93 -2.91 9.65
C PHE A 172 -3.35 -3.87 10.70
N ILE A 173 -2.11 -4.32 10.51
CA ILE A 173 -1.47 -5.37 11.34
C ILE A 173 -0.83 -4.77 12.61
N CYS A 174 -0.32 -3.54 12.54
CA CYS A 174 0.39 -2.86 13.61
C CYS A 174 -0.53 -1.97 14.44
#